data_592c6cf638038f7aff1d72163c8be1da
#
_entry.id   592c6cf638038f7aff1d72163c8be1da
#
_cell.length_a   1.000
_cell.length_b   1.000
_cell.length_c   1.000
_cell.angle_alpha   90.00
_cell.angle_beta   90.00
_cell.angle_gamma   90.00
#
_symmetry.space_group_name_H-M   'P 1'
#
loop_
_entity.id
_entity.type
_entity.pdbx_description
1 polymer ?
#
loop_
_entity_poly.entity_id
_entity_poly.type
_entity_poly.pdbx_seq_one_letter_code
_entity_poly.pdbx_strand_id
1 'polypeptide(L)'
;MSEAKMLPLGSVVILKGNVKKMMIIARLIALPVKGQVYRFDYGACLYPEGMVGDSLIYFNQEDIFKVVQEGYTDDDNEIMLENIEAMLQQTDIPKGNVSELKESNGIGG
;
A
#
# COMPACT_ATOMS: atom_id res chain seq x y z
N MET A 1 -6.01 -11.18 -16.80
CA MET A 1 -5.51 -10.68 -16.77
C MET A 1 -4.70 -10.89 -16.02
N SER A 2 -3.96 -10.94 -16.12
CA SER A 2 -3.14 -11.14 -15.26
C SER A 2 -3.25 -10.22 -14.29
N GLU A 3 -2.89 -10.38 -13.16
CA GLU A 3 -2.97 -9.47 -12.25
C GLU A 3 -1.92 -8.54 -12.44
N ALA A 4 -2.14 -7.33 -12.12
CA ALA A 4 -1.19 -6.29 -12.21
C ALA A 4 -0.07 -6.53 -11.27
N LYS A 5 1.12 -6.24 -11.67
CA LYS A 5 2.25 -6.34 -10.81
C LYS A 5 2.13 -5.26 -9.75
N MET A 6 2.69 -5.53 -8.59
CA MET A 6 2.75 -4.55 -7.53
C MET A 6 3.66 -3.40 -7.96
N LEU A 7 3.24 -2.18 -7.66
CA LEU A 7 4.00 -1.01 -8.06
C LEU A 7 5.32 -0.91 -7.29
N PRO A 8 6.35 -0.37 -7.91
CA PRO A 8 7.63 -0.22 -7.22
C PRO A 8 7.60 0.91 -6.20
N LEU A 9 8.56 0.92 -5.31
CA LEU A 9 8.69 1.99 -4.34
C LEU A 9 8.93 3.29 -5.10
N GLY A 10 8.42 4.39 -4.58
CA GLY A 10 8.56 5.68 -5.23
C GLY A 10 7.46 6.01 -6.21
N SER A 11 6.55 5.07 -6.46
CA SER A 11 5.45 5.34 -7.37
C SER A 11 4.52 6.37 -6.73
N VAL A 12 3.99 7.29 -7.53
CA VAL A 12 3.10 8.34 -7.06
C VAL A 12 1.71 8.03 -7.59
N VAL A 13 0.74 7.96 -6.67
CA VAL A 13 -0.61 7.55 -7.03
C VAL A 13 -1.64 8.48 -6.41
N ILE A 14 -2.87 8.41 -6.91
CA ILE A 14 -4.01 9.09 -6.34
C ILE A 14 -5.02 7.99 -6.02
N LEU A 15 -5.55 7.99 -4.81
CA LEU A 15 -6.50 6.97 -4.39
C LEU A 15 -7.93 7.36 -4.78
N LYS A 16 -8.79 6.38 -4.91
CA LYS A 16 -10.18 6.61 -5.25
C LYS A 16 -10.81 7.51 -4.20
N GLY A 17 -11.57 8.49 -4.65
CA GLY A 17 -12.22 9.41 -3.75
C GLY A 17 -11.33 10.53 -3.25
N ASN A 18 -10.12 10.61 -3.75
CA ASN A 18 -9.17 11.62 -3.32
C ASN A 18 -8.59 12.37 -4.50
N VAL A 19 -7.92 13.49 -4.23
CA VAL A 19 -7.21 14.23 -5.27
C VAL A 19 -5.76 14.41 -4.85
N LYS A 20 -5.42 14.01 -3.63
CA LYS A 20 -4.06 14.21 -3.12
C LYS A 20 -3.13 13.12 -3.63
N LYS A 21 -1.94 13.51 -4.08
CA LYS A 21 -0.95 12.54 -4.53
C LYS A 21 -0.27 11.90 -3.32
N MET A 22 0.06 10.65 -3.43
CA MET A 22 0.74 9.91 -2.39
C MET A 22 1.87 9.11 -2.99
N MET A 23 3.00 9.01 -2.29
CA MET A 23 4.14 8.26 -2.79
C MET A 23 4.30 6.98 -1.99
N ILE A 24 4.38 5.87 -2.70
CA ILE A 24 4.51 4.55 -2.08
C ILE A 24 5.91 4.38 -1.53
N ILE A 25 6.01 4.09 -0.23
CA ILE A 25 7.30 3.90 0.41
C ILE A 25 7.39 2.56 1.16
N ALA A 26 6.35 1.77 1.12
CA ALA A 26 6.36 0.43 1.74
C ALA A 26 5.44 -0.49 0.98
N ARG A 27 5.75 -1.78 0.98
CA ARG A 27 4.93 -2.77 0.30
C ARG A 27 4.70 -3.97 1.23
N LEU A 28 3.51 -4.54 1.14
CA LEU A 28 3.11 -5.72 1.89
C LEU A 28 3.34 -5.53 3.39
N ILE A 29 2.45 -4.78 4.01
CA ILE A 29 2.54 -4.46 5.41
C ILE A 29 1.46 -5.18 6.18
N ALA A 30 1.79 -5.71 7.35
CA ALA A 30 0.81 -6.34 8.22
C ALA A 30 0.54 -5.42 9.40
N LEU A 31 -0.72 -5.16 9.67
CA LEU A 31 -1.12 -4.25 10.72
C LEU A 31 -2.22 -4.83 11.57
N PRO A 32 -2.21 -4.58 12.87
CA PRO A 32 -3.30 -4.99 13.72
C PRO A 32 -4.45 -4.00 13.58
N VAL A 33 -5.66 -4.52 13.36
CA VAL A 33 -6.84 -3.70 13.26
C VAL A 33 -7.90 -4.41 14.09
N LYS A 34 -8.32 -3.77 15.21
CA LYS A 34 -9.35 -4.32 16.09
C LYS A 34 -9.02 -5.75 16.56
N GLY A 35 -7.78 -5.95 16.92
CA GLY A 35 -7.39 -7.25 17.49
C GLY A 35 -7.07 -8.33 16.47
N GLN A 36 -7.16 -8.02 15.20
CA GLN A 36 -6.88 -8.98 14.14
C GLN A 36 -5.79 -8.38 13.26
N VAL A 37 -4.88 -9.19 12.77
CA VAL A 37 -3.82 -8.70 11.88
C VAL A 37 -4.28 -8.83 10.44
N TYR A 38 -4.16 -7.75 9.69
CA TYR A 38 -4.51 -7.74 8.26
C TYR A 38 -3.31 -7.27 7.46
N ARG A 39 -3.25 -7.65 6.19
CA ARG A 39 -2.19 -7.19 5.31
C ARG A 39 -2.72 -6.15 4.36
N PHE A 40 -1.86 -5.21 4.00
CA PHE A 40 -2.18 -4.18 3.01
C PHE A 40 -1.08 -4.22 1.97
N ASP A 41 -1.43 -3.93 0.73
CA ASP A 41 -0.47 -3.99 -0.36
C ASP A 41 0.58 -2.90 -0.25
N TYR A 42 0.19 -1.69 0.17
CA TYR A 42 1.09 -0.55 0.15
C TYR A 42 0.97 0.34 1.38
N GLY A 43 2.07 1.03 1.69
CA GLY A 43 2.07 2.12 2.63
C GLY A 43 2.67 3.32 1.92
N ALA A 44 2.11 4.50 2.11
CA ALA A 44 2.53 5.68 1.38
C ALA A 44 2.55 6.92 2.26
N CYS A 45 3.31 7.92 1.85
CA CYS A 45 3.30 9.21 2.49
C CYS A 45 2.68 10.21 1.54
N LEU A 46 2.36 11.39 2.03
CA LEU A 46 1.79 12.43 1.19
C LEU A 46 2.86 13.00 0.28
N TYR A 47 2.47 13.40 -0.90
CA TYR A 47 3.38 14.03 -1.83
C TYR A 47 2.84 15.44 -2.13
N PRO A 48 3.63 16.50 -2.06
CA PRO A 48 5.09 16.49 -1.90
C PRO A 48 5.58 16.67 -0.47
N GLU A 49 4.69 16.57 0.52
CA GLU A 49 5.08 16.81 1.90
C GLU A 49 6.04 15.79 2.46
N GLY A 50 5.94 14.55 2.00
CA GLY A 50 6.75 13.48 2.54
C GLY A 50 6.11 12.90 3.78
N MET A 51 6.87 12.16 4.55
CA MET A 51 6.35 11.52 5.74
C MET A 51 6.33 12.52 6.87
N VAL A 52 5.15 12.76 7.44
CA VAL A 52 4.99 13.70 8.51
C VAL A 52 4.83 12.89 9.77
N GLY A 53 5.76 13.01 10.71
CA GLY A 53 5.80 12.15 11.88
C GLY A 53 6.06 10.72 11.43
N ASP A 54 5.36 9.77 12.00
CA ASP A 54 5.53 8.38 11.60
C ASP A 54 4.22 7.86 11.03
N SER A 55 3.40 8.73 10.46
CA SER A 55 2.11 8.32 9.90
C SER A 55 2.26 7.88 8.47
N LEU A 56 1.75 6.72 8.16
CA LEU A 56 1.66 6.24 6.80
C LEU A 56 0.21 5.98 6.45
N ILE A 57 -0.11 6.05 5.18
CA ILE A 57 -1.45 5.76 4.69
C ILE A 57 -1.37 4.40 4.03
N TYR A 58 -2.20 3.46 4.50
CA TYR A 58 -2.16 2.09 3.99
C TYR A 58 -3.34 1.83 3.06
N PHE A 59 -3.10 1.14 1.97
CA PHE A 59 -4.16 0.86 1.00
C PHE A 59 -3.76 -0.34 0.14
N ASN A 60 -4.69 -0.78 -0.67
CA ASN A 60 -4.49 -1.92 -1.53
C ASN A 60 -4.49 -1.51 -2.98
N GLN A 61 -4.09 -2.40 -3.85
CA GLN A 61 -4.03 -2.12 -5.29
C GLN A 61 -5.37 -1.63 -5.82
N GLU A 62 -6.45 -2.23 -5.37
CA GLU A 62 -7.77 -1.84 -5.87
C GLU A 62 -8.23 -0.47 -5.40
N ASP A 63 -7.53 0.14 -4.45
CA ASP A 63 -7.89 1.45 -3.97
C ASP A 63 -7.26 2.57 -4.80
N ILE A 64 -6.39 2.23 -5.73
CA ILE A 64 -5.72 3.22 -6.55
C ILE A 64 -6.61 3.65 -7.70
N PHE A 65 -6.81 4.97 -7.81
CA PHE A 65 -7.58 5.52 -8.91
C PHE A 65 -6.66 5.78 -10.11
N LYS A 66 -5.47 6.29 -9.87
CA LYS A 66 -4.57 6.65 -10.96
C LYS A 66 -3.12 6.53 -10.53
N VAL A 67 -2.28 6.02 -11.40
CA VAL A 67 -0.84 6.01 -11.19
C VAL A 67 -0.29 7.21 -11.92
N VAL A 68 0.18 8.20 -11.16
CA VAL A 68 0.69 9.43 -11.75
C VAL A 68 2.08 9.21 -12.33
N GLN A 69 2.91 8.48 -11.59
CA GLN A 69 4.28 8.22 -12.02
C GLN A 69 4.74 6.90 -11.42
N GLU A 70 5.26 6.02 -12.24
CA GLU A 70 5.76 4.76 -11.74
C GLU A 70 7.17 4.97 -11.24
N GLY A 71 7.51 4.36 -10.11
CA GLY A 71 8.84 4.51 -9.53
C GLY A 71 9.91 3.73 -10.25
N TYR A 72 11.11 3.83 -9.75
CA TYR A 72 12.27 3.16 -10.34
C TYR A 72 12.18 1.65 -10.18
N THR A 73 12.58 0.92 -11.20
CA THR A 73 12.60 -0.53 -11.15
C THR A 73 13.94 -1.04 -11.64
N ASP A 74 14.34 -2.20 -11.14
CA ASP A 74 15.57 -2.87 -11.58
C ASP A 74 15.46 -4.33 -11.15
N ASP A 75 16.58 -5.06 -11.25
CA ASP A 75 16.57 -6.48 -10.91
C ASP A 75 16.24 -6.70 -9.44
N ASP A 76 16.67 -5.81 -8.56
CA ASP A 76 16.37 -5.95 -7.14
C ASP A 76 14.87 -5.86 -6.91
N ASN A 77 14.19 -5.00 -7.65
CA ASN A 77 12.74 -4.88 -7.53
C ASN A 77 12.05 -6.17 -7.99
N GLU A 78 12.57 -6.78 -9.07
CA GLU A 78 11.99 -8.03 -9.58
C GLU A 78 12.16 -9.17 -8.57
N ILE A 79 13.30 -9.24 -7.92
CA ILE A 79 13.54 -10.26 -6.90
C ILE A 79 12.60 -10.03 -5.73
N MET A 80 12.41 -8.78 -5.33
CA MET A 80 11.49 -8.46 -4.23
C MET A 80 10.07 -8.86 -4.58
N LEU A 81 9.64 -8.63 -5.83
CA LEU A 81 8.30 -9.01 -6.25
C LEU A 81 8.11 -10.53 -6.19
N GLU A 82 9.13 -11.29 -6.56
CA GLU A 82 9.05 -12.73 -6.47
C GLU A 82 8.92 -13.18 -5.02
N ASN A 83 9.67 -12.53 -4.12
CA ASN A 83 9.60 -12.87 -2.71
C ASN A 83 8.24 -12.52 -2.13
N ILE A 84 7.66 -11.40 -2.52
CA ILE A 84 6.34 -11.00 -2.05
C ILE A 84 5.30 -12.01 -2.52
N GLU A 85 5.40 -12.44 -3.77
CA GLU A 85 4.44 -13.39 -4.29
C GLU A 85 4.53 -14.72 -3.54
N ALA A 86 5.75 -15.16 -3.25
CA ALA A 86 5.94 -16.39 -2.49
C ALA A 86 5.34 -16.27 -1.09
N MET A 87 5.51 -15.12 -0.44
CA MET A 87 4.94 -14.92 0.86
C MET A 87 3.44 -14.91 0.81
N LEU A 88 2.84 -14.32 -0.21
CA LEU A 88 1.40 -14.25 -0.33
C LEU A 88 0.78 -15.63 -0.51
N GLN A 89 1.52 -16.56 -1.11
CA GLN A 89 1.01 -17.89 -1.29
C GLN A 89 1.05 -18.72 -0.01
N GLN A 90 1.80 -18.27 0.99
CA GLN A 90 1.95 -19.02 2.22
C GLN A 90 1.33 -18.36 3.43
N THR A 91 0.88 -17.13 3.32
CA THR A 91 0.39 -16.42 4.49
C THR A 91 -1.07 -16.69 4.77
N ASP A 92 -1.44 -16.69 6.03
CA ASP A 92 -2.82 -16.85 6.42
C ASP A 92 -3.38 -15.48 6.77
N ILE A 93 -2.60 -14.43 6.72
CA ILE A 93 -3.05 -13.11 7.13
C ILE A 93 -4.02 -12.57 6.09
N PRO A 94 -5.24 -12.22 6.45
CA PRO A 94 -6.21 -11.75 5.48
C PRO A 94 -5.91 -10.36 5.00
N LYS A 95 -6.40 -10.04 3.83
CA LYS A 95 -6.21 -8.71 3.24
C LYS A 95 -7.07 -7.72 3.99
N GLY A 96 -6.53 -6.57 4.31
CA GLY A 96 -7.26 -5.56 5.03
C GLY A 96 -8.16 -4.74 4.14
N ASN A 97 -8.90 -3.84 4.76
CA ASN A 97 -9.86 -3.00 4.07
C ASN A 97 -9.67 -1.58 4.57
N VAL A 98 -9.55 -0.65 3.66
CA VAL A 98 -9.29 0.74 4.01
C VAL A 98 -10.41 1.29 4.89
N SER A 99 -11.64 0.90 4.65
CA SER A 99 -12.75 1.36 5.47
C SER A 99 -12.61 0.94 6.91
N GLU A 100 -12.19 -0.32 7.14
CA GLU A 100 -12.02 -0.80 8.49
C GLU A 100 -10.86 -0.09 9.17
N LEU A 101 -9.83 0.23 8.42
CA LEU A 101 -8.69 0.92 8.98
C LEU A 101 -9.13 2.29 9.48
N LYS A 102 -9.95 3.00 8.72
CA LYS A 102 -10.44 4.30 9.12
C LYS A 102 -11.31 4.18 10.35
N GLU A 103 -12.17 3.19 10.40
CA GLU A 103 -13.03 2.99 11.56
C GLU A 103 -12.21 2.67 12.81
N SER A 104 -11.20 1.85 12.63
CA SER A 104 -10.39 1.44 13.75
C SER A 104 -9.67 2.63 14.38
N ASN A 105 -9.23 3.55 13.54
CA ASN A 105 -8.52 4.70 14.06
C ASN A 105 -9.43 5.66 14.75
N GLY A 106 -10.70 5.56 14.52
CA GLY A 106 -11.65 6.45 15.18
C GLY A 106 -11.41 7.85 14.89
N ILE A 107 -10.50 8.18 14.07
CA ILE A 107 -10.25 9.46 13.89
C ILE A 107 -10.88 9.83 12.78
N GLY A 108 -11.41 9.14 12.32
CA GLY A 108 -12.07 9.62 11.38
C GLY A 108 -11.14 10.35 10.64
N GLY A 109 -10.37 10.13 10.59
CA GLY A 109 -9.56 11.04 9.92
C GLY A 109 -8.40 10.89 10.06
#